data_879b521ca85e5cee5237f569d4ddcf98
#
_entry.id   879b521ca85e5cee5237f569d4ddcf98
#
_cell.length_a   1.000
_cell.length_b   1.000
_cell.length_c   1.000
_cell.angle_alpha   90.00
_cell.angle_beta   90.00
_cell.angle_gamma   90.00
#
_symmetry.space_group_name_H-M   'P 1'
#
loop_
_entity.id
_entity.type
_entity.pdbx_description
1 polymer ?
#
loop_
_entity_poly.entity_id
_entity_poly.type
_entity_poly.pdbx_seq_one_letter_code
_entity_poly.pdbx_strand_id
1 'polypeptide(L)'
;MKENISSALYEGYTEPIRDVLWGHIYLTPALEALTESPPFMRLHRILQLGPAFRVYTGATHSRASHSIGVYHLAHRLLAHLAEEGADAWLSPAGVKSFLCAALLHDLGHFPYTHSLKELPLLEHEVLTGNLITMEPVKSLVAAAGGDPYLTAAIVDASVNKSSTELEFYRRLLSGALDPDKLDYLSRDARYCGVPYGVQDVDFILSRLHPHPERGLDIDSRGIPGVESLLFSKYLMYRTVYWHRSVRSATGMVKKALLAGLESGFIAGEELYNLDDQGLFALARQKGHPLFSLVDSVRSGRLFSVAAEIPFDEKAHGKQLAISDRSKMEESLAAELSAFLKRPMGADAIVIDLPEPVSFECGLFVSDENCFFSEGSSAFKKATVDAFVKSLRVIRVFIDPCYEDIIKHSREGILQITQKWLQLL
;
A
#
# COMPACT_ATOMS: atom_id res chain seq x y z
N MET A 1 -5.58 -32.46 27.02
CA MET A 1 -6.24 -31.14 27.15
C MET A 1 -6.07 -30.43 25.81
N LYS A 2 -7.15 -29.96 25.19
CA LYS A 2 -6.97 -29.06 24.03
C LYS A 2 -6.26 -27.82 24.55
N GLU A 3 -5.08 -27.48 24.01
CA GLU A 3 -4.47 -26.18 24.27
C GLU A 3 -5.48 -25.09 23.91
N ASN A 4 -5.80 -24.23 24.86
CA ASN A 4 -6.76 -23.16 24.68
C ASN A 4 -6.09 -22.01 23.93
N ILE A 5 -6.73 -21.46 22.89
CA ILE A 5 -6.23 -20.28 22.17
C ILE A 5 -6.01 -19.07 23.10
N SER A 6 -6.67 -19.04 24.25
CA SER A 6 -6.48 -18.03 25.29
C SER A 6 -5.01 -17.90 25.72
N SER A 7 -4.28 -19.02 25.88
CA SER A 7 -2.84 -18.98 26.18
C SER A 7 -2.04 -18.33 25.04
N ALA A 8 -2.42 -18.61 23.79
CA ALA A 8 -1.75 -18.01 22.62
C ALA A 8 -1.96 -16.48 22.51
N LEU A 9 -3.07 -15.97 23.07
CA LEU A 9 -3.44 -14.56 23.01
C LEU A 9 -2.99 -13.75 24.23
N TYR A 10 -2.88 -14.36 25.43
CA TYR A 10 -2.75 -13.58 26.67
C TYR A 10 -1.52 -13.90 27.52
N GLU A 11 -0.68 -14.87 27.13
CA GLU A 11 0.45 -15.28 27.95
C GLU A 11 1.80 -14.88 27.35
N GLY A 12 2.79 -14.68 28.22
CA GLY A 12 4.20 -14.53 27.86
C GLY A 12 4.60 -13.13 27.38
N TYR A 13 3.79 -12.10 27.60
CA TYR A 13 4.12 -10.72 27.23
C TYR A 13 5.16 -10.09 28.17
N THR A 14 6.01 -9.24 27.56
CA THR A 14 7.09 -8.51 28.24
C THR A 14 6.75 -7.02 28.38
N GLU A 15 7.78 -6.18 28.58
CA GLU A 15 7.66 -4.73 28.60
C GLU A 15 7.07 -4.20 27.27
N PRO A 16 6.14 -3.21 27.34
CA PRO A 16 5.46 -2.74 26.13
C PRO A 16 6.35 -1.80 25.31
N ILE A 17 6.18 -1.91 23.99
CA ILE A 17 6.62 -0.87 23.05
C ILE A 17 5.63 0.28 23.10
N ARG A 18 6.12 1.53 23.14
CA ARG A 18 5.25 2.72 23.07
C ARG A 18 4.98 3.12 21.62
N ASP A 19 3.72 3.05 21.21
CA ASP A 19 3.25 3.50 19.90
C ASP A 19 2.49 4.82 19.98
N VAL A 20 2.59 5.64 18.92
CA VAL A 20 1.99 6.98 18.87
C VAL A 20 0.46 6.96 18.77
N LEU A 21 -0.11 5.87 18.22
CA LEU A 21 -1.55 5.70 18.06
C LEU A 21 -2.14 4.78 19.12
N TRP A 22 -1.54 3.60 19.27
CA TRP A 22 -2.11 2.49 20.02
C TRP A 22 -1.64 2.44 21.48
N GLY A 23 -0.77 3.37 21.87
CA GLY A 23 -0.28 3.44 23.24
C GLY A 23 0.75 2.34 23.54
N HIS A 24 0.40 1.39 24.38
CA HIS A 24 1.28 0.27 24.73
C HIS A 24 0.94 -0.95 23.88
N ILE A 25 1.94 -1.44 23.15
CA ILE A 25 1.87 -2.66 22.34
C ILE A 25 2.76 -3.70 23.01
N TYR A 26 2.20 -4.85 23.35
CA TYR A 26 2.91 -5.92 24.05
C TYR A 26 3.33 -7.00 23.07
N LEU A 27 4.59 -7.40 23.15
CA LEU A 27 5.16 -8.52 22.40
C LEU A 27 5.58 -9.62 23.37
N THR A 28 5.63 -10.87 22.91
CA THR A 28 6.36 -11.93 23.59
C THR A 28 7.83 -11.84 23.23
N PRO A 29 8.78 -12.41 24.02
CA PRO A 29 10.22 -12.41 23.69
C PRO A 29 10.50 -12.97 22.29
N ALA A 30 9.71 -13.95 21.84
CA ALA A 30 9.88 -14.55 20.52
C ALA A 30 9.38 -13.61 19.39
N LEU A 31 8.32 -12.85 19.60
CA LEU A 31 7.86 -11.81 18.65
C LEU A 31 8.81 -10.62 18.64
N GLU A 32 9.38 -10.25 19.79
CA GLU A 32 10.41 -9.23 19.89
C GLU A 32 11.65 -9.62 19.07
N ALA A 33 12.12 -10.87 19.19
CA ALA A 33 13.21 -11.37 18.36
C ALA A 33 12.91 -11.32 16.85
N LEU A 34 11.66 -11.46 16.42
CA LEU A 34 11.26 -11.24 15.02
C LEU A 34 11.46 -9.78 14.61
N THR A 35 11.11 -8.81 15.48
CA THR A 35 11.30 -7.37 15.18
C THR A 35 12.77 -6.96 15.16
N GLU A 36 13.65 -7.69 15.83
CA GLU A 36 15.09 -7.48 15.82
C GLU A 36 15.81 -8.19 14.65
N SER A 37 15.10 -9.05 13.90
CA SER A 37 15.69 -9.74 12.75
C SER A 37 16.14 -8.75 11.66
N PRO A 38 17.27 -9.03 10.95
CA PRO A 38 17.77 -8.12 9.91
C PRO A 38 16.75 -7.74 8.84
N PRO A 39 15.88 -8.65 8.33
CA PRO A 39 14.83 -8.28 7.37
C PRO A 39 13.81 -7.30 7.97
N PHE A 40 13.40 -7.48 9.23
CA PHE A 40 12.45 -6.56 9.88
C PHE A 40 13.10 -5.21 10.19
N MET A 41 14.33 -5.20 10.71
CA MET A 41 15.10 -3.98 11.01
C MET A 41 15.30 -3.10 9.77
N ARG A 42 15.29 -3.68 8.57
CA ARG A 42 15.29 -2.94 7.29
C ARG A 42 14.04 -2.08 7.15
N LEU A 43 12.85 -2.54 7.59
CA LEU A 43 11.59 -1.80 7.52
C LEU A 43 11.62 -0.47 8.30
N HIS A 44 12.47 -0.33 9.32
CA HIS A 44 12.68 0.94 10.02
C HIS A 44 13.28 2.03 9.12
N ARG A 45 13.92 1.65 8.02
CA ARG A 45 14.60 2.55 7.08
C ARG A 45 13.85 2.69 5.75
N ILE A 46 12.62 2.20 5.68
CA ILE A 46 11.70 2.40 4.55
C ILE A 46 10.54 3.25 5.03
N LEU A 47 10.38 4.43 4.44
CA LEU A 47 9.27 5.33 4.74
C LEU A 47 7.95 4.73 4.22
N GLN A 48 6.92 4.71 5.07
CA GLN A 48 5.59 4.19 4.72
C GLN A 48 5.01 4.90 3.50
N LEU A 49 5.11 6.22 3.47
CA LEU A 49 4.55 7.07 2.42
C LEU A 49 5.60 7.61 1.43
N GLY A 50 6.80 7.02 1.41
CA GLY A 50 7.88 7.45 0.52
C GLY A 50 8.08 8.97 0.54
N PRO A 51 7.87 9.71 -0.58
CA PRO A 51 8.21 11.13 -0.69
C PRO A 51 7.15 12.07 -0.10
N ALA A 52 6.09 11.56 0.55
CA ALA A 52 4.97 12.38 1.06
C ALA A 52 5.41 13.41 2.10
N PHE A 53 6.51 13.17 2.83
CA PHE A 53 7.08 14.13 3.79
C PHE A 53 7.45 15.48 3.16
N ARG A 54 7.61 15.55 1.86
CA ARG A 54 7.87 16.81 1.14
C ARG A 54 6.67 17.75 1.11
N VAL A 55 5.48 17.21 1.33
CA VAL A 55 4.22 17.96 1.42
C VAL A 55 3.73 17.97 2.86
N TYR A 56 3.78 16.82 3.50
CA TYR A 56 3.35 16.56 4.87
C TYR A 56 4.58 16.29 5.72
N THR A 57 5.17 17.31 6.32
CA THR A 57 6.49 17.23 6.97
C THR A 57 6.58 16.19 8.07
N GLY A 58 5.46 15.83 8.70
CA GLY A 58 5.37 14.76 9.69
C GLY A 58 5.29 13.35 9.11
N ALA A 59 5.12 13.16 7.80
CA ALA A 59 4.97 11.85 7.14
C ALA A 59 6.30 11.10 7.01
N THR A 60 6.95 10.85 8.15
CA THR A 60 8.28 10.22 8.26
C THR A 60 8.27 8.88 8.98
N HIS A 61 7.08 8.33 9.28
CA HIS A 61 6.94 7.03 9.91
C HIS A 61 7.37 5.90 8.97
N SER A 62 7.90 4.85 9.59
CA SER A 62 8.47 3.71 8.90
C SER A 62 7.46 2.59 8.71
N ARG A 63 7.73 1.67 7.76
CA ARG A 63 6.98 0.42 7.62
C ARG A 63 7.05 -0.46 8.86
N ALA A 64 8.14 -0.43 9.61
CA ALA A 64 8.24 -1.17 10.87
C ALA A 64 7.21 -0.69 11.91
N SER A 65 7.03 0.62 12.08
CA SER A 65 6.02 1.15 13.02
C SER A 65 4.59 0.79 12.60
N HIS A 66 4.32 0.76 11.30
CA HIS A 66 3.07 0.27 10.75
C HIS A 66 2.88 -1.24 11.01
N SER A 67 3.84 -2.08 10.69
CA SER A 67 3.77 -3.54 10.91
C SER A 67 3.51 -3.90 12.39
N ILE A 68 4.14 -3.19 13.33
CA ILE A 68 3.88 -3.36 14.76
C ILE A 68 2.44 -2.95 15.12
N GLY A 69 1.91 -1.87 14.51
CA GLY A 69 0.52 -1.45 14.67
C GLY A 69 -0.48 -2.46 14.11
N VAL A 70 -0.18 -3.02 12.93
CA VAL A 70 -1.00 -4.09 12.31
C VAL A 70 -1.05 -5.33 13.19
N TYR A 71 0.09 -5.76 13.74
CA TYR A 71 0.13 -6.84 14.72
C TYR A 71 -0.78 -6.54 15.93
N HIS A 72 -0.70 -5.34 16.50
CA HIS A 72 -1.53 -4.95 17.64
C HIS A 72 -3.03 -5.06 17.34
N LEU A 73 -3.45 -4.53 16.18
CA LEU A 73 -4.85 -4.60 15.76
C LEU A 73 -5.28 -6.03 15.42
N ALA A 74 -4.42 -6.82 14.81
CA ALA A 74 -4.66 -8.24 14.55
C ALA A 74 -4.86 -9.04 15.85
N HIS A 75 -4.05 -8.76 16.86
CA HIS A 75 -4.20 -9.35 18.19
C HIS A 75 -5.54 -8.98 18.82
N ARG A 76 -5.91 -7.69 18.81
CA ARG A 76 -7.20 -7.22 19.36
C ARG A 76 -8.40 -7.80 18.62
N LEU A 77 -8.31 -7.87 17.28
CA LEU A 77 -9.34 -8.49 16.45
C LEU A 77 -9.51 -9.97 16.83
N LEU A 78 -8.44 -10.76 16.87
CA LEU A 78 -8.52 -12.16 17.24
C LEU A 78 -9.05 -12.39 18.67
N ALA A 79 -8.64 -11.55 19.62
CA ALA A 79 -9.13 -11.62 20.99
C ALA A 79 -10.67 -11.44 21.04
N HIS A 80 -11.18 -10.41 20.35
CA HIS A 80 -12.61 -10.18 20.22
C HIS A 80 -13.33 -11.36 19.52
N LEU A 81 -12.81 -11.83 18.39
CA LEU A 81 -13.44 -12.94 17.65
C LEU A 81 -13.43 -14.27 18.44
N ALA A 82 -12.41 -14.47 19.29
CA ALA A 82 -12.38 -15.62 20.19
C ALA A 82 -13.49 -15.57 21.23
N GLU A 83 -13.76 -14.39 21.81
CA GLU A 83 -14.88 -14.15 22.73
C GLU A 83 -16.23 -14.34 22.04
N GLU A 84 -16.33 -14.04 20.75
CA GLU A 84 -17.49 -14.25 19.88
C GLU A 84 -17.60 -15.70 19.33
N GLY A 85 -16.79 -16.65 19.84
CA GLY A 85 -16.94 -18.08 19.58
C GLY A 85 -16.01 -18.65 18.51
N ALA A 86 -15.07 -17.88 17.94
CA ALA A 86 -14.09 -18.41 17.01
C ALA A 86 -13.11 -19.40 17.67
N ASP A 87 -12.96 -19.38 19.00
CA ASP A 87 -12.17 -20.32 19.78
C ASP A 87 -12.59 -21.79 19.60
N ALA A 88 -13.84 -22.03 19.20
CA ALA A 88 -14.38 -23.37 18.98
C ALA A 88 -13.67 -24.11 17.82
N TRP A 89 -13.10 -23.41 16.85
CA TRP A 89 -12.56 -23.98 15.61
C TRP A 89 -11.18 -23.45 15.20
N LEU A 90 -10.63 -22.43 15.88
CA LEU A 90 -9.25 -21.98 15.68
C LEU A 90 -8.26 -22.82 16.48
N SER A 91 -7.07 -23.01 15.92
CA SER A 91 -5.97 -23.71 16.60
C SER A 91 -4.97 -22.72 17.21
N PRO A 92 -4.33 -23.06 18.38
CA PRO A 92 -3.30 -22.20 18.97
C PRO A 92 -2.13 -21.91 18.02
N ALA A 93 -1.70 -22.90 17.24
CA ALA A 93 -0.65 -22.73 16.23
C ALA A 93 -1.12 -21.81 15.08
N GLY A 94 -2.38 -21.90 14.66
CA GLY A 94 -2.98 -21.02 13.67
C GLY A 94 -3.04 -19.57 14.15
N VAL A 95 -3.51 -19.34 15.37
CA VAL A 95 -3.52 -18.01 16.02
C VAL A 95 -2.11 -17.40 16.05
N LYS A 96 -1.10 -18.14 16.51
CA LYS A 96 0.29 -17.66 16.53
C LYS A 96 0.83 -17.40 15.12
N SER A 97 0.50 -18.25 14.16
CA SER A 97 0.89 -18.05 12.75
C SER A 97 0.26 -16.79 12.17
N PHE A 98 -1.01 -16.50 12.48
CA PHE A 98 -1.67 -15.28 12.04
C PHE A 98 -1.06 -14.02 12.68
N LEU A 99 -0.74 -14.06 13.98
CA LEU A 99 -0.08 -12.93 14.66
C LEU A 99 1.33 -12.67 14.07
N CYS A 100 2.09 -13.73 13.78
CA CYS A 100 3.35 -13.60 13.05
C CYS A 100 3.13 -13.05 11.62
N ALA A 101 2.10 -13.50 10.90
CA ALA A 101 1.76 -13.02 9.57
C ALA A 101 1.42 -11.52 9.59
N ALA A 102 0.62 -11.06 10.55
CA ALA A 102 0.28 -9.66 10.72
C ALA A 102 1.50 -8.79 11.03
N LEU A 103 2.44 -9.28 11.88
CA LEU A 103 3.69 -8.58 12.17
C LEU A 103 4.62 -8.51 10.96
N LEU A 104 4.64 -9.54 10.13
CA LEU A 104 5.60 -9.70 9.04
C LEU A 104 5.04 -9.40 7.64
N HIS A 105 3.75 -9.01 7.50
CA HIS A 105 3.07 -8.91 6.21
C HIS A 105 3.80 -8.00 5.20
N ASP A 106 4.46 -6.97 5.68
CA ASP A 106 5.20 -5.98 4.88
C ASP A 106 6.69 -6.31 4.69
N LEU A 107 7.17 -7.48 5.16
CA LEU A 107 8.60 -7.80 5.18
C LEU A 107 9.27 -7.77 3.80
N GLY A 108 8.53 -8.09 2.75
CA GLY A 108 8.99 -8.07 1.35
C GLY A 108 8.99 -6.69 0.70
N HIS A 109 8.55 -5.64 1.38
CA HIS A 109 8.57 -4.29 0.81
C HIS A 109 9.98 -3.77 0.59
N PHE A 110 10.17 -3.07 -0.51
CA PHE A 110 11.33 -2.26 -0.84
C PHE A 110 10.86 -0.83 -1.18
N PRO A 111 11.74 0.15 -1.36
CA PRO A 111 11.34 1.54 -1.57
C PRO A 111 10.37 1.70 -2.76
N TYR A 112 9.30 2.47 -2.56
CA TYR A 112 8.28 2.76 -3.57
C TYR A 112 7.45 1.56 -4.06
N THR A 113 7.49 0.38 -3.45
CA THR A 113 6.86 -0.86 -3.93
C THR A 113 5.47 -0.67 -4.52
N HIS A 114 4.55 -0.03 -3.78
CA HIS A 114 3.18 0.20 -4.27
C HIS A 114 3.11 1.06 -5.55
N SER A 115 4.03 2.01 -5.70
CA SER A 115 4.10 2.85 -6.91
C SER A 115 4.75 2.14 -8.09
N LEU A 116 5.42 1.01 -7.86
CA LEU A 116 6.17 0.24 -8.85
C LEU A 116 5.44 -1.02 -9.31
N LYS A 117 4.19 -1.27 -8.89
CA LYS A 117 3.41 -2.47 -9.24
C LYS A 117 3.22 -2.71 -10.75
N GLU A 118 3.33 -1.67 -11.58
CA GLU A 118 3.27 -1.82 -13.03
C GLU A 118 4.59 -2.34 -13.65
N LEU A 119 5.70 -2.33 -12.91
CA LEU A 119 6.98 -2.82 -13.37
C LEU A 119 7.05 -4.36 -13.29
N PRO A 120 7.91 -5.01 -14.09
CA PRO A 120 8.07 -6.47 -14.07
C PRO A 120 8.86 -6.93 -12.82
N LEU A 121 8.29 -6.70 -11.65
CA LEU A 121 8.85 -7.03 -10.34
C LEU A 121 7.92 -8.02 -9.62
N LEU A 122 8.47 -8.79 -8.68
CA LEU A 122 7.67 -9.66 -7.82
C LEU A 122 6.80 -8.84 -6.87
N GLU A 123 5.58 -9.32 -6.64
CA GLU A 123 4.70 -8.74 -5.63
C GLU A 123 5.33 -8.89 -4.23
N HIS A 124 5.13 -7.89 -3.38
CA HIS A 124 5.75 -7.87 -2.05
C HIS A 124 5.21 -8.98 -1.14
N GLU A 125 4.00 -9.45 -1.36
CA GLU A 125 3.42 -10.60 -0.65
C GLU A 125 4.20 -11.89 -0.95
N VAL A 126 4.59 -12.12 -2.21
CA VAL A 126 5.44 -13.25 -2.62
C VAL A 126 6.83 -13.13 -1.99
N LEU A 127 7.42 -11.94 -2.02
CA LEU A 127 8.71 -11.67 -1.38
C LEU A 127 8.65 -11.89 0.14
N THR A 128 7.57 -11.46 0.78
CA THR A 128 7.31 -11.69 2.21
C THR A 128 7.22 -13.18 2.51
N GLY A 129 6.44 -13.95 1.75
CA GLY A 129 6.31 -15.40 1.90
C GLY A 129 7.65 -16.11 1.79
N ASN A 130 8.49 -15.72 0.81
CA ASN A 130 9.83 -16.25 0.65
C ASN A 130 10.71 -15.95 1.88
N LEU A 131 10.72 -14.70 2.37
CA LEU A 131 11.51 -14.31 3.55
C LEU A 131 11.06 -15.04 4.82
N ILE A 132 9.76 -15.27 5.02
CA ILE A 132 9.23 -16.01 6.17
C ILE A 132 9.70 -17.46 6.18
N THR A 133 9.86 -18.08 5.02
CA THR A 133 10.29 -19.49 4.91
C THR A 133 11.81 -19.66 4.87
N MET A 134 12.59 -18.57 4.89
CA MET A 134 14.04 -18.55 4.91
C MET A 134 14.58 -18.19 6.32
N GLU A 135 15.81 -18.68 6.61
CA GLU A 135 16.51 -18.29 7.84
C GLU A 135 16.98 -16.82 7.79
N PRO A 136 16.94 -16.10 8.89
CA PRO A 136 16.60 -16.54 10.27
C PRO A 136 15.09 -16.48 10.60
N VAL A 137 14.25 -15.87 9.77
CA VAL A 137 12.83 -15.62 10.06
C VAL A 137 12.07 -16.90 10.29
N LYS A 138 12.34 -17.95 9.49
CA LYS A 138 11.72 -19.27 9.65
C LYS A 138 11.86 -19.83 11.07
N SER A 139 13.07 -19.85 11.59
CA SER A 139 13.33 -20.36 12.97
C SER A 139 12.69 -19.46 14.03
N LEU A 140 12.65 -18.15 13.82
CA LEU A 140 12.05 -17.19 14.75
C LEU A 140 10.51 -17.32 14.79
N VAL A 141 9.85 -17.53 13.65
CA VAL A 141 8.40 -17.82 13.60
C VAL A 141 8.07 -19.12 14.34
N ALA A 142 8.89 -20.18 14.11
CA ALA A 142 8.73 -21.43 14.84
C ALA A 142 8.93 -21.25 16.37
N ALA A 143 9.91 -20.45 16.79
CA ALA A 143 10.14 -20.11 18.20
C ALA A 143 8.99 -19.31 18.82
N ALA A 144 8.29 -18.48 18.03
CA ALA A 144 7.06 -17.81 18.43
C ALA A 144 5.85 -18.77 18.53
N GLY A 145 6.02 -20.03 18.17
CA GLY A 145 4.98 -21.07 18.19
C GLY A 145 4.07 -21.06 16.97
N GLY A 146 4.40 -20.30 15.93
CA GLY A 146 3.74 -20.32 14.62
C GLY A 146 4.34 -21.39 13.69
N ASP A 147 3.59 -21.76 12.67
CA ASP A 147 4.10 -22.53 11.55
C ASP A 147 4.58 -21.58 10.45
N PRO A 148 5.88 -21.55 10.09
CA PRO A 148 6.42 -20.66 9.07
C PRO A 148 5.73 -20.80 7.70
N TYR A 149 5.34 -22.01 7.32
CA TYR A 149 4.67 -22.26 6.03
C TYR A 149 3.19 -21.81 6.05
N LEU A 150 2.51 -21.94 7.19
CA LEU A 150 1.18 -21.38 7.37
C LEU A 150 1.25 -19.86 7.41
N THR A 151 2.20 -19.29 8.14
CA THR A 151 2.45 -17.84 8.23
C THR A 151 2.69 -17.25 6.83
N ALA A 152 3.56 -17.86 6.04
CA ALA A 152 3.81 -17.45 4.65
C ALA A 152 2.55 -17.56 3.77
N ALA A 153 1.79 -18.68 3.90
CA ALA A 153 0.57 -18.88 3.12
C ALA A 153 -0.58 -17.93 3.50
N ILE A 154 -0.59 -17.38 4.70
CA ILE A 154 -1.55 -16.34 5.11
C ILE A 154 -1.25 -15.04 4.35
N VAL A 155 0.02 -14.65 4.21
CA VAL A 155 0.43 -13.42 3.53
C VAL A 155 0.39 -13.58 2.01
N ASP A 156 0.97 -14.64 1.50
CA ASP A 156 1.06 -14.93 0.06
C ASP A 156 -0.10 -15.83 -0.39
N ALA A 157 -1.12 -15.23 -0.96
CA ALA A 157 -2.29 -15.93 -1.48
C ALA A 157 -1.97 -16.80 -2.72
N SER A 158 -0.82 -16.62 -3.37
CA SER A 158 -0.40 -17.45 -4.52
C SER A 158 0.01 -18.87 -4.10
N VAL A 159 0.30 -19.09 -2.81
CA VAL A 159 0.60 -20.40 -2.25
C VAL A 159 -0.65 -21.29 -2.33
N ASN A 160 -0.57 -22.35 -3.15
CA ASN A 160 -1.68 -23.27 -3.38
C ASN A 160 -1.86 -24.25 -2.20
N LYS A 161 -2.35 -23.74 -1.09
CA LYS A 161 -2.82 -24.47 0.09
C LYS A 161 -4.22 -23.99 0.42
N SER A 162 -5.10 -24.88 0.86
CA SER A 162 -6.44 -24.53 1.29
C SER A 162 -6.82 -25.33 2.53
N SER A 163 -7.22 -24.62 3.56
CA SER A 163 -7.97 -25.13 4.71
C SER A 163 -8.90 -24.04 5.17
N THR A 164 -9.99 -24.40 5.84
CA THR A 164 -10.96 -23.42 6.36
C THR A 164 -10.27 -22.38 7.25
N GLU A 165 -9.37 -22.82 8.12
CA GLU A 165 -8.63 -21.94 9.03
C GLU A 165 -7.67 -21.00 8.28
N LEU A 166 -6.93 -21.49 7.26
CA LEU A 166 -6.07 -20.65 6.43
C LEU A 166 -6.86 -19.58 5.67
N GLU A 167 -7.97 -19.97 5.03
CA GLU A 167 -8.82 -19.03 4.29
C GLU A 167 -9.45 -17.98 5.21
N PHE A 168 -9.80 -18.36 6.44
CA PHE A 168 -10.23 -17.41 7.45
C PHE A 168 -9.16 -16.37 7.76
N TYR A 169 -7.92 -16.78 8.04
CA TYR A 169 -6.83 -15.85 8.32
C TYR A 169 -6.48 -14.96 7.12
N ARG A 170 -6.49 -15.49 5.91
CA ARG A 170 -6.32 -14.67 4.68
C ARG A 170 -7.35 -13.56 4.59
N ARG A 171 -8.62 -13.88 4.87
CA ARG A 171 -9.72 -12.89 4.88
C ARG A 171 -9.60 -11.88 6.01
N LEU A 172 -9.05 -12.25 7.15
CA LEU A 172 -8.76 -11.31 8.23
C LEU A 172 -7.62 -10.36 7.88
N LEU A 173 -6.57 -10.83 7.17
CA LEU A 173 -5.40 -10.02 6.85
C LEU A 173 -5.58 -9.13 5.61
N SER A 174 -6.44 -9.52 4.66
CA SER A 174 -6.68 -8.81 3.40
C SER A 174 -8.15 -8.52 3.11
N GLY A 175 -8.99 -8.45 4.13
CA GLY A 175 -10.43 -8.18 4.02
C GLY A 175 -10.79 -6.70 3.93
N ALA A 176 -12.09 -6.42 4.04
CA ALA A 176 -12.60 -5.05 3.98
C ALA A 176 -12.22 -4.22 5.22
N LEU A 177 -12.16 -4.85 6.39
CA LEU A 177 -11.82 -4.27 7.70
C LEU A 177 -10.61 -4.97 8.30
N ASP A 178 -9.57 -5.16 7.50
CA ASP A 178 -8.34 -5.78 7.96
C ASP A 178 -7.54 -4.85 8.88
N PRO A 179 -6.69 -5.43 9.75
CA PRO A 179 -5.81 -4.68 10.64
C PRO A 179 -4.87 -3.73 9.89
N ASP A 180 -4.46 -4.08 8.66
CA ASP A 180 -3.63 -3.26 7.80
C ASP A 180 -4.30 -1.93 7.48
N LYS A 181 -5.55 -1.96 6.95
CA LYS A 181 -6.32 -0.74 6.63
C LYS A 181 -6.63 0.11 7.85
N LEU A 182 -6.98 -0.53 8.96
CA LEU A 182 -7.29 0.16 10.22
C LEU A 182 -6.05 0.89 10.77
N ASP A 183 -4.85 0.29 10.64
CA ASP A 183 -3.62 0.94 11.07
C ASP A 183 -3.19 2.05 10.10
N TYR A 184 -3.00 1.74 8.79
CA TYR A 184 -2.39 2.73 7.91
C TYR A 184 -3.27 3.97 7.71
N LEU A 185 -4.59 3.85 7.61
CA LEU A 185 -5.45 5.04 7.48
C LEU A 185 -5.32 5.96 8.69
N SER A 186 -5.30 5.39 9.89
CA SER A 186 -5.15 6.14 11.13
C SER A 186 -3.73 6.71 11.29
N ARG A 187 -2.72 5.90 11.01
CA ARG A 187 -1.29 6.26 11.15
C ARG A 187 -0.88 7.32 10.15
N ASP A 188 -1.20 7.12 8.88
CA ASP A 188 -0.87 8.07 7.81
C ASP A 188 -1.53 9.42 8.06
N ALA A 189 -2.81 9.43 8.45
CA ALA A 189 -3.52 10.66 8.78
C ALA A 189 -2.87 11.38 9.96
N ARG A 190 -2.49 10.67 11.02
CA ARG A 190 -1.82 11.22 12.19
C ARG A 190 -0.50 11.85 11.83
N TYR A 191 0.34 11.15 11.07
CA TYR A 191 1.65 11.63 10.68
C TYR A 191 1.60 12.71 9.59
N CYS A 192 0.60 12.68 8.70
CA CYS A 192 0.35 13.76 7.74
C CYS A 192 -0.29 15.01 8.38
N GLY A 193 -0.81 14.90 9.61
CA GLY A 193 -1.50 16.01 10.29
C GLY A 193 -2.83 16.36 9.64
N VAL A 194 -3.54 15.37 9.04
CA VAL A 194 -4.85 15.55 8.42
C VAL A 194 -5.97 14.93 9.27
N PRO A 195 -7.20 15.49 9.28
CA PRO A 195 -8.24 15.08 10.23
C PRO A 195 -9.09 13.89 9.77
N TYR A 196 -8.96 13.41 8.54
CA TYR A 196 -9.92 12.48 7.93
C TYR A 196 -9.50 11.01 7.97
N GLY A 197 -8.48 10.62 8.74
CA GLY A 197 -8.09 9.22 8.92
C GLY A 197 -8.42 8.68 10.30
N VAL A 198 -9.00 9.48 11.18
CA VAL A 198 -9.36 9.05 12.53
C VAL A 198 -10.55 8.10 12.48
N GLN A 199 -10.35 6.87 12.97
CA GLN A 199 -11.35 5.81 13.03
C GLN A 199 -11.65 5.46 14.47
N ASP A 200 -12.92 5.16 14.76
CA ASP A 200 -13.33 4.51 16.02
C ASP A 200 -13.13 2.99 15.90
N VAL A 201 -11.85 2.60 16.02
CA VAL A 201 -11.45 1.19 15.86
C VAL A 201 -12.12 0.32 16.92
N ASP A 202 -12.26 0.80 18.15
CA ASP A 202 -12.89 0.06 19.24
C ASP A 202 -14.33 -0.25 18.93
N PHE A 203 -15.07 0.73 18.44
CA PHE A 203 -16.45 0.53 18.00
C PHE A 203 -16.53 -0.43 16.82
N ILE A 204 -15.69 -0.25 15.80
CA ILE A 204 -15.68 -1.14 14.62
C ILE A 204 -15.45 -2.58 15.05
N LEU A 205 -14.38 -2.85 15.82
CA LEU A 205 -14.06 -4.21 16.28
C LEU A 205 -15.21 -4.82 17.07
N SER A 206 -15.89 -4.05 17.93
CA SER A 206 -17.02 -4.53 18.76
C SER A 206 -18.27 -4.92 17.96
N ARG A 207 -18.32 -4.66 16.65
CA ARG A 207 -19.43 -5.00 15.75
C ARG A 207 -19.13 -6.16 14.82
N LEU A 208 -17.92 -6.71 14.89
CA LEU A 208 -17.49 -7.80 14.03
C LEU A 208 -17.81 -9.16 14.65
N HIS A 209 -18.27 -10.08 13.82
CA HIS A 209 -18.58 -11.45 14.21
C HIS A 209 -17.79 -12.42 13.31
N PRO A 210 -17.24 -13.50 13.87
CA PRO A 210 -16.49 -14.48 13.10
C PRO A 210 -17.43 -15.34 12.26
N HIS A 211 -17.04 -15.60 11.00
CA HIS A 211 -17.71 -16.57 10.16
C HIS A 211 -16.66 -17.47 9.46
N PRO A 212 -16.70 -18.79 9.65
CA PRO A 212 -15.66 -19.70 9.16
C PRO A 212 -15.37 -19.57 7.66
N GLU A 213 -16.41 -19.34 6.85
CA GLU A 213 -16.27 -19.27 5.38
C GLU A 213 -16.14 -17.82 4.85
N ARG A 214 -16.73 -16.83 5.50
CA ARG A 214 -16.70 -15.43 5.06
C ARG A 214 -15.61 -14.60 5.75
N GLY A 215 -15.02 -15.10 6.81
CA GLY A 215 -14.05 -14.39 7.65
C GLY A 215 -14.76 -13.52 8.68
N LEU A 216 -15.30 -12.40 8.25
CA LEU A 216 -16.00 -11.44 9.11
C LEU A 216 -17.40 -11.15 8.59
N ASP A 217 -18.35 -11.14 9.50
CA ASP A 217 -19.66 -10.51 9.34
C ASP A 217 -19.72 -9.27 10.25
N ILE A 218 -20.69 -8.39 10.02
CA ILE A 218 -20.93 -7.20 10.84
C ILE A 218 -22.42 -7.06 11.15
N ASP A 219 -22.79 -6.49 12.28
CA ASP A 219 -24.18 -6.08 12.53
C ASP A 219 -24.45 -4.68 11.90
N SER A 220 -25.73 -4.37 11.61
CA SER A 220 -26.13 -3.13 10.94
C SER A 220 -25.71 -1.86 11.69
N ARG A 221 -25.56 -1.93 13.02
CA ARG A 221 -25.06 -0.80 13.84
C ARG A 221 -23.61 -0.47 13.53
N GLY A 222 -22.84 -1.42 13.00
CA GLY A 222 -21.45 -1.22 12.57
C GLY A 222 -21.32 -0.54 11.21
N ILE A 223 -22.38 -0.46 10.39
CA ILE A 223 -22.37 0.15 9.06
C ILE A 223 -21.74 1.56 9.05
N PRO A 224 -22.09 2.49 9.96
CA PRO A 224 -21.49 3.83 9.96
C PRO A 224 -19.96 3.83 10.16
N GLY A 225 -19.44 2.87 10.93
CA GLY A 225 -17.98 2.71 11.09
C GLY A 225 -17.29 2.30 9.80
N VAL A 226 -17.88 1.37 9.05
CA VAL A 226 -17.39 0.95 7.73
C VAL A 226 -17.44 2.09 6.72
N GLU A 227 -18.56 2.82 6.69
CA GLU A 227 -18.73 4.00 5.82
C GLU A 227 -17.68 5.08 6.12
N SER A 228 -17.44 5.35 7.41
CA SER A 228 -16.38 6.27 7.86
C SER A 228 -15.00 5.83 7.35
N LEU A 229 -14.68 4.55 7.45
CA LEU A 229 -13.41 3.99 6.96
C LEU A 229 -13.26 4.16 5.44
N LEU A 230 -14.29 3.80 4.68
CA LEU A 230 -14.27 3.90 3.21
C LEU A 230 -14.17 5.36 2.75
N PHE A 231 -14.88 6.28 3.43
CA PHE A 231 -14.78 7.71 3.14
C PHE A 231 -13.42 8.28 3.52
N SER A 232 -12.85 7.85 4.63
CA SER A 232 -11.48 8.21 5.04
C SER A 232 -10.46 7.73 4.00
N LYS A 233 -10.59 6.49 3.52
CA LYS A 233 -9.76 5.96 2.44
C LYS A 233 -9.85 6.86 1.20
N TYR A 234 -11.07 7.23 0.77
CA TYR A 234 -11.28 8.13 -0.36
C TYR A 234 -10.54 9.47 -0.17
N LEU A 235 -10.68 10.11 1.00
CA LEU A 235 -10.03 11.39 1.28
C LEU A 235 -8.50 11.26 1.33
N MET A 236 -7.97 10.20 1.93
CA MET A 236 -6.53 9.93 1.97
C MET A 236 -5.94 9.75 0.56
N TYR A 237 -6.63 8.99 -0.32
CA TYR A 237 -6.21 8.87 -1.72
C TYR A 237 -6.21 10.23 -2.43
N ARG A 238 -7.28 11.00 -2.26
CA ARG A 238 -7.47 12.29 -2.93
C ARG A 238 -6.45 13.34 -2.50
N THR A 239 -6.05 13.36 -1.25
CA THR A 239 -5.25 14.44 -0.67
C THR A 239 -3.80 14.04 -0.41
N VAL A 240 -3.54 12.84 0.09
CA VAL A 240 -2.21 12.40 0.52
C VAL A 240 -1.56 11.51 -0.54
N TYR A 241 -2.10 10.31 -0.78
CA TYR A 241 -1.41 9.31 -1.61
C TYR A 241 -1.28 9.76 -3.07
N TRP A 242 -2.30 10.42 -3.62
CA TRP A 242 -2.28 10.93 -4.99
C TRP A 242 -2.10 12.45 -5.08
N HIS A 243 -1.52 13.03 -4.04
CA HIS A 243 -1.09 14.44 -4.11
C HIS A 243 -0.10 14.63 -5.27
N ARG A 244 -0.27 15.70 -6.05
CA ARG A 244 0.51 15.94 -7.28
C ARG A 244 2.03 15.86 -7.08
N SER A 245 2.57 16.39 -5.98
CA SER A 245 4.01 16.31 -5.70
C SER A 245 4.46 14.89 -5.34
N VAL A 246 3.62 14.11 -4.67
CA VAL A 246 3.89 12.70 -4.37
C VAL A 246 3.92 11.91 -5.68
N ARG A 247 2.91 12.11 -6.54
CA ARG A 247 2.83 11.45 -7.86
C ARG A 247 3.97 11.85 -8.79
N SER A 248 4.40 13.13 -8.78
CA SER A 248 5.58 13.56 -9.52
C SER A 248 6.82 12.79 -9.10
N ALA A 249 7.10 12.75 -7.80
CA ALA A 249 8.26 12.04 -7.27
C ALA A 249 8.23 10.54 -7.59
N THR A 250 7.08 9.87 -7.36
CA THR A 250 6.93 8.44 -7.64
C THR A 250 7.01 8.13 -9.13
N GLY A 251 6.43 8.98 -9.98
CA GLY A 251 6.51 8.86 -11.44
C GLY A 251 7.94 9.01 -11.97
N MET A 252 8.72 9.95 -11.43
CA MET A 252 10.13 10.12 -11.78
C MET A 252 10.96 8.88 -11.39
N VAL A 253 10.76 8.32 -10.20
CA VAL A 253 11.44 7.09 -9.76
C VAL A 253 11.02 5.90 -10.63
N LYS A 254 9.69 5.73 -10.88
CA LYS A 254 9.15 4.66 -11.74
C LYS A 254 9.79 4.70 -13.13
N LYS A 255 9.84 5.88 -13.77
CA LYS A 255 10.47 6.08 -15.07
C LYS A 255 11.94 5.68 -15.08
N ALA A 256 12.70 6.12 -14.09
CA ALA A 256 14.13 5.80 -13.97
C ALA A 256 14.35 4.29 -13.82
N LEU A 257 13.59 3.63 -12.93
CA LEU A 257 13.73 2.20 -12.69
C LEU A 257 13.25 1.35 -13.86
N LEU A 258 12.16 1.75 -14.55
CA LEU A 258 11.70 1.08 -15.78
C LEU A 258 12.82 1.07 -16.83
N ALA A 259 13.40 2.22 -17.11
CA ALA A 259 14.49 2.34 -18.09
C ALA A 259 15.72 1.52 -17.68
N GLY A 260 16.05 1.49 -16.39
CA GLY A 260 17.15 0.67 -15.87
C GLY A 260 16.90 -0.84 -16.02
N LEU A 261 15.67 -1.30 -15.80
CA LEU A 261 15.26 -2.69 -15.99
C LEU A 261 15.27 -3.08 -17.47
N GLU A 262 14.64 -2.27 -18.34
CA GLU A 262 14.56 -2.52 -19.78
C GLU A 262 15.93 -2.56 -20.47
N SER A 263 16.86 -1.72 -20.02
CA SER A 263 18.23 -1.66 -20.55
C SER A 263 19.20 -2.64 -19.88
N GLY A 264 18.77 -3.41 -18.88
CA GLY A 264 19.60 -4.36 -18.15
C GLY A 264 20.67 -3.70 -17.24
N PHE A 265 20.54 -2.42 -16.92
CA PHE A 265 21.42 -1.76 -15.93
C PHE A 265 21.15 -2.23 -14.51
N ILE A 266 19.92 -2.62 -14.20
CA ILE A 266 19.52 -3.23 -12.93
C ILE A 266 18.67 -4.46 -13.18
N ALA A 267 18.73 -5.43 -12.25
CA ALA A 267 17.81 -6.55 -12.17
C ALA A 267 16.82 -6.32 -11.02
N GLY A 268 15.63 -6.96 -11.09
CA GLY A 268 14.62 -6.82 -10.04
C GLY A 268 15.12 -7.23 -8.66
N GLU A 269 15.93 -8.28 -8.60
CA GLU A 269 16.53 -8.83 -7.37
C GLU A 269 17.41 -7.82 -6.64
N GLU A 270 18.00 -6.86 -7.35
CA GLU A 270 18.82 -5.82 -6.74
C GLU A 270 17.98 -4.80 -5.96
N LEU A 271 16.66 -4.74 -6.21
CA LEU A 271 15.73 -3.82 -5.53
C LEU A 271 15.15 -4.40 -4.24
N TYR A 272 14.92 -5.73 -4.19
CA TYR A 272 14.06 -6.36 -3.17
C TYR A 272 14.58 -6.24 -1.72
N ASN A 273 15.89 -6.13 -1.52
CA ASN A 273 16.48 -6.01 -0.18
C ASN A 273 16.95 -4.60 0.16
N LEU A 274 16.58 -3.59 -0.64
CA LEU A 274 16.97 -2.21 -0.39
C LEU A 274 16.10 -1.54 0.67
N ASP A 275 16.67 -0.59 1.36
CA ASP A 275 15.99 0.50 2.04
C ASP A 275 16.08 1.79 1.20
N ASP A 276 15.47 2.88 1.68
CA ASP A 276 15.42 4.14 0.93
C ASP A 276 16.82 4.67 0.56
N GLN A 277 17.81 4.52 1.45
CA GLN A 277 19.19 4.94 1.16
C GLN A 277 19.88 4.00 0.17
N GLY A 278 19.60 2.70 0.27
CA GLY A 278 20.10 1.70 -0.66
C GLY A 278 19.65 1.95 -2.10
N LEU A 279 18.38 2.36 -2.31
CA LEU A 279 17.89 2.73 -3.63
C LEU A 279 18.66 3.92 -4.23
N PHE A 280 18.91 4.97 -3.45
CA PHE A 280 19.69 6.11 -3.90
C PHE A 280 21.16 5.74 -4.20
N ALA A 281 21.74 4.85 -3.40
CA ALA A 281 23.10 4.36 -3.63
C ALA A 281 23.19 3.52 -4.91
N LEU A 282 22.23 2.60 -5.12
CA LEU A 282 22.15 1.78 -6.34
C LEU A 282 22.06 2.65 -7.60
N ALA A 283 21.16 3.62 -7.61
CA ALA A 283 20.97 4.51 -8.76
C ALA A 283 22.28 5.25 -9.15
N ARG A 284 23.02 5.72 -8.15
CA ARG A 284 24.33 6.37 -8.39
C ARG A 284 25.39 5.41 -8.89
N GLN A 285 25.44 4.20 -8.32
CA GLN A 285 26.44 3.19 -8.68
C GLN A 285 26.25 2.71 -10.12
N LYS A 286 25.02 2.52 -10.54
CA LYS A 286 24.70 1.95 -11.87
C LYS A 286 24.87 2.97 -13.02
N GLY A 287 24.75 4.26 -12.76
CA GLY A 287 25.12 5.33 -13.71
C GLY A 287 24.25 5.42 -14.97
N HIS A 288 23.01 4.86 -14.96
CA HIS A 288 22.08 5.05 -16.08
C HIS A 288 21.68 6.53 -16.19
N PRO A 289 21.60 7.14 -17.41
CA PRO A 289 21.27 8.57 -17.55
C PRO A 289 20.02 9.04 -16.83
N LEU A 290 18.93 8.25 -16.89
CA LEU A 290 17.67 8.57 -16.21
C LEU A 290 17.71 8.37 -14.69
N PHE A 291 18.74 7.77 -14.10
CA PHE A 291 18.89 7.70 -12.64
C PHE A 291 19.17 9.07 -12.01
N SER A 292 19.50 10.09 -12.79
CA SER A 292 19.50 11.49 -12.37
C SER A 292 18.11 11.95 -11.84
N LEU A 293 17.01 11.32 -12.29
CA LEU A 293 15.67 11.56 -11.77
C LEU A 293 15.52 11.11 -10.31
N VAL A 294 16.14 9.99 -9.93
CA VAL A 294 16.16 9.49 -8.54
C VAL A 294 16.91 10.48 -7.64
N ASP A 295 18.05 11.00 -8.07
CA ASP A 295 18.79 12.04 -7.35
C ASP A 295 18.01 13.36 -7.29
N SER A 296 17.25 13.71 -8.32
CA SER A 296 16.37 14.87 -8.35
C SER A 296 15.25 14.75 -7.31
N VAL A 297 14.62 13.57 -7.22
CA VAL A 297 13.64 13.29 -6.17
C VAL A 297 14.28 13.40 -4.78
N ARG A 298 15.44 12.81 -4.57
CA ARG A 298 16.18 12.90 -3.31
C ARG A 298 16.49 14.36 -2.91
N SER A 299 16.89 15.20 -3.86
CA SER A 299 17.21 16.61 -3.62
C SER A 299 15.99 17.55 -3.58
N GLY A 300 14.78 17.04 -3.86
CA GLY A 300 13.55 17.83 -3.88
C GLY A 300 13.25 18.56 -5.18
N ARG A 301 14.00 18.32 -6.23
CA ARG A 301 13.73 18.86 -7.56
C ARG A 301 12.73 17.96 -8.28
N LEU A 302 11.45 18.25 -8.09
CA LEU A 302 10.36 17.48 -8.68
C LEU A 302 9.89 18.15 -9.98
N PHE A 303 9.42 17.33 -10.92
CA PHE A 303 8.79 17.81 -12.14
C PHE A 303 7.47 18.53 -11.81
N SER A 304 7.17 19.59 -12.54
CA SER A 304 5.98 20.43 -12.37
C SER A 304 4.81 19.89 -13.19
N VAL A 305 3.58 20.03 -12.65
CA VAL A 305 2.35 19.66 -13.37
C VAL A 305 2.13 20.59 -14.55
N ALA A 306 2.15 20.03 -15.76
CA ALA A 306 1.84 20.75 -17.00
C ALA A 306 0.39 20.53 -17.45
N ALA A 307 -0.16 19.30 -17.28
CA ALA A 307 -1.55 18.99 -17.60
C ALA A 307 -2.13 17.99 -16.59
N GLU A 308 -3.43 18.12 -16.31
CA GLU A 308 -4.26 17.17 -15.57
C GLU A 308 -5.53 16.89 -16.36
N ILE A 309 -5.80 15.62 -16.65
CA ILE A 309 -6.93 15.17 -17.48
C ILE A 309 -7.65 14.06 -16.72
N PRO A 310 -8.98 14.17 -16.49
CA PRO A 310 -9.73 13.09 -15.88
C PRO A 310 -9.56 11.78 -16.67
N PHE A 311 -9.29 10.69 -15.96
CA PHE A 311 -9.16 9.37 -16.58
C PHE A 311 -10.53 8.80 -16.92
N ASP A 312 -10.67 8.31 -18.14
CA ASP A 312 -11.84 7.54 -18.60
C ASP A 312 -11.38 6.14 -19.03
N GLU A 313 -11.89 5.11 -18.37
CA GLU A 313 -11.51 3.72 -18.62
C GLU A 313 -11.78 3.28 -20.07
N LYS A 314 -12.89 3.76 -20.65
CA LYS A 314 -13.28 3.40 -22.02
C LYS A 314 -12.42 4.07 -23.07
N ALA A 315 -12.00 5.31 -22.79
CA ALA A 315 -11.20 6.09 -23.72
C ALA A 315 -9.69 5.82 -23.57
N HIS A 316 -9.21 5.52 -22.35
CA HIS A 316 -7.78 5.51 -22.04
C HIS A 316 -7.24 4.17 -21.53
N GLY A 317 -8.11 3.21 -21.11
CA GLY A 317 -7.71 2.03 -20.35
C GLY A 317 -6.74 1.07 -21.05
N LYS A 318 -6.75 0.99 -22.37
CA LYS A 318 -5.87 0.12 -23.17
C LYS A 318 -4.63 0.83 -23.70
N GLN A 319 -4.63 2.15 -23.72
CA GLN A 319 -3.66 2.96 -24.45
C GLN A 319 -2.48 3.42 -23.56
N LEU A 320 -2.63 3.35 -22.24
CA LEU A 320 -1.65 3.88 -21.29
C LEU A 320 -0.86 2.78 -20.57
N ALA A 321 -0.58 1.67 -21.26
CA ALA A 321 0.23 0.59 -20.70
C ALA A 321 1.65 1.06 -20.37
N ILE A 322 2.22 0.51 -19.31
CA ILE A 322 3.58 0.86 -18.88
C ILE A 322 4.63 0.49 -19.93
N SER A 323 4.42 -0.61 -20.67
CA SER A 323 5.30 -1.06 -21.76
C SER A 323 5.45 -0.05 -22.89
N ASP A 324 4.46 0.81 -23.11
CA ASP A 324 4.49 1.80 -24.17
C ASP A 324 4.81 3.21 -23.66
N ARG A 325 5.01 3.36 -22.34
CA ARG A 325 5.15 4.64 -21.67
C ARG A 325 6.31 5.49 -22.23
N SER A 326 7.46 4.88 -22.47
CA SER A 326 8.61 5.57 -23.03
C SER A 326 8.33 6.15 -24.42
N LYS A 327 7.67 5.37 -25.30
CA LYS A 327 7.27 5.82 -26.65
C LYS A 327 6.23 6.95 -26.61
N MET A 328 5.32 6.85 -25.67
CA MET A 328 4.30 7.88 -25.43
C MET A 328 4.93 9.20 -24.99
N GLU A 329 5.89 9.14 -24.08
CA GLU A 329 6.63 10.30 -23.60
C GLU A 329 7.48 10.93 -24.70
N GLU A 330 8.10 10.11 -25.58
CA GLU A 330 8.80 10.58 -26.80
C GLU A 330 7.85 11.30 -27.77
N SER A 331 6.71 10.69 -28.06
CA SER A 331 5.70 11.28 -28.96
C SER A 331 5.16 12.59 -28.41
N LEU A 332 4.78 12.63 -27.13
CA LEU A 332 4.30 13.86 -26.49
C LEU A 332 5.40 14.94 -26.42
N ALA A 333 6.65 14.56 -26.17
CA ALA A 333 7.79 15.48 -26.16
C ALA A 333 7.97 16.17 -27.53
N ALA A 334 7.81 15.43 -28.64
CA ALA A 334 7.88 15.97 -29.98
C ALA A 334 6.75 17.00 -30.26
N GLU A 335 5.51 16.67 -29.89
CA GLU A 335 4.36 17.58 -30.04
C GLU A 335 4.53 18.87 -29.21
N LEU A 336 4.98 18.73 -27.96
CA LEU A 336 5.22 19.87 -27.08
C LEU A 336 6.41 20.70 -27.55
N SER A 337 7.48 20.07 -28.05
CA SER A 337 8.64 20.78 -28.63
C SER A 337 8.22 21.68 -29.79
N ALA A 338 7.39 21.14 -30.69
CA ALA A 338 6.88 21.89 -31.86
C ALA A 338 6.00 23.09 -31.42
N PHE A 339 5.12 22.88 -30.45
CA PHE A 339 4.24 23.92 -29.93
C PHE A 339 5.02 25.02 -29.20
N LEU A 340 5.91 24.64 -28.29
CA LEU A 340 6.67 25.57 -27.46
C LEU A 340 7.84 26.24 -28.19
N LYS A 341 8.14 25.78 -29.41
CA LYS A 341 9.30 26.18 -30.21
C LYS A 341 10.61 26.07 -29.41
N ARG A 342 10.68 25.06 -28.55
CA ARG A 342 11.84 24.77 -27.69
C ARG A 342 12.04 23.26 -27.63
N PRO A 343 13.25 22.74 -27.93
CA PRO A 343 13.52 21.31 -27.84
C PRO A 343 13.25 20.77 -26.45
N MET A 344 12.54 19.63 -26.38
CA MET A 344 12.23 18.91 -25.16
C MET A 344 12.43 17.41 -25.42
N GLY A 345 13.27 16.77 -24.64
CA GLY A 345 13.47 15.33 -24.70
C GLY A 345 12.41 14.57 -23.88
N ALA A 346 12.27 13.29 -24.14
CA ALA A 346 11.42 12.42 -23.36
C ALA A 346 11.84 12.34 -21.88
N ASP A 347 13.13 12.53 -21.60
CA ASP A 347 13.70 12.60 -20.25
C ASP A 347 13.13 13.76 -19.40
N ALA A 348 12.65 14.81 -20.06
CA ALA A 348 12.04 15.97 -19.43
C ALA A 348 10.51 15.81 -19.15
N ILE A 349 9.90 14.68 -19.51
CA ILE A 349 8.44 14.43 -19.35
C ILE A 349 8.23 13.16 -18.53
N VAL A 350 7.20 13.19 -17.68
CA VAL A 350 6.66 11.99 -17.01
C VAL A 350 5.15 11.99 -17.20
N ILE A 351 4.63 10.93 -17.82
CA ILE A 351 3.20 10.65 -17.89
C ILE A 351 2.83 9.75 -16.71
N ASP A 352 1.95 10.20 -15.85
CA ASP A 352 1.52 9.50 -14.66
C ASP A 352 0.03 9.15 -14.73
N LEU A 353 -0.27 7.88 -14.49
CA LEU A 353 -1.61 7.37 -14.30
C LEU A 353 -1.66 6.59 -12.99
N PRO A 354 -2.45 7.03 -11.99
CA PRO A 354 -2.63 6.27 -10.77
C PRO A 354 -3.28 4.91 -11.03
N GLU A 355 -2.83 3.91 -10.29
CA GLU A 355 -3.34 2.54 -10.32
C GLU A 355 -4.84 2.52 -9.96
N PRO A 356 -5.62 1.50 -10.38
CA PRO A 356 -7.00 1.33 -9.91
C PRO A 356 -7.05 1.20 -8.39
N VAL A 357 -8.05 1.82 -7.77
CA VAL A 357 -8.34 1.68 -6.34
C VAL A 357 -9.75 1.16 -6.17
N SER A 358 -9.94 0.19 -5.26
CA SER A 358 -11.26 -0.35 -4.93
C SER A 358 -11.76 0.23 -3.60
N PHE A 359 -13.05 0.56 -3.57
CA PHE A 359 -13.82 0.91 -2.38
C PHE A 359 -14.93 -0.13 -2.13
N GLU A 360 -14.85 -1.28 -2.79
CA GLU A 360 -15.79 -2.37 -2.56
C GLU A 360 -15.58 -2.97 -1.19
N CYS A 361 -16.68 -3.32 -0.54
CA CYS A 361 -16.72 -3.92 0.78
C CYS A 361 -17.55 -5.20 0.70
N GLY A 362 -16.87 -6.34 0.75
CA GLY A 362 -17.50 -7.67 0.71
C GLY A 362 -18.01 -8.17 2.06
N LEU A 363 -18.26 -7.28 3.04
CA LEU A 363 -18.81 -7.64 4.33
C LEU A 363 -20.28 -8.05 4.21
N PHE A 364 -20.67 -9.08 4.97
CA PHE A 364 -22.03 -9.50 5.12
C PHE A 364 -22.63 -8.87 6.39
N VAL A 365 -23.83 -8.29 6.27
CA VAL A 365 -24.55 -7.66 7.37
C VAL A 365 -25.53 -8.70 7.92
N SER A 366 -25.21 -9.25 9.08
CA SER A 366 -25.84 -10.45 9.61
C SER A 366 -27.32 -10.29 9.93
N ASP A 367 -27.72 -9.15 10.50
CA ASP A 367 -29.10 -8.83 10.88
C ASP A 367 -29.95 -8.29 9.71
N GLU A 368 -29.33 -7.80 8.63
CA GLU A 368 -30.01 -7.46 7.36
C GLU A 368 -30.03 -8.63 6.37
N ASN A 369 -29.24 -9.69 6.63
CA ASN A 369 -29.11 -10.87 5.76
C ASN A 369 -28.76 -10.54 4.30
N CYS A 370 -27.85 -9.59 4.10
CA CYS A 370 -27.38 -9.16 2.78
C CYS A 370 -25.94 -8.62 2.85
N PHE A 371 -25.31 -8.42 1.70
CA PHE A 371 -24.00 -7.76 1.65
C PHE A 371 -24.12 -6.25 1.91
N PHE A 372 -23.07 -5.68 2.47
CA PHE A 372 -22.96 -4.25 2.81
C PHE A 372 -23.38 -3.31 1.67
N SER A 373 -22.99 -3.60 0.43
CA SER A 373 -23.35 -2.81 -0.76
C SER A 373 -24.85 -2.93 -1.15
N GLU A 374 -25.55 -3.94 -0.65
CA GLU A 374 -26.97 -4.23 -0.95
C GLU A 374 -27.90 -3.73 0.16
N GLY A 375 -27.43 -3.71 1.41
CA GLY A 375 -28.15 -3.34 2.61
C GLY A 375 -28.42 -1.84 2.78
N SER A 376 -28.46 -1.36 4.01
CA SER A 376 -28.78 0.04 4.35
C SER A 376 -27.64 1.02 4.12
N SER A 377 -26.42 0.56 3.77
CA SER A 377 -25.25 1.40 3.51
C SER A 377 -25.46 2.42 2.38
N ALA A 378 -24.89 3.62 2.54
CA ALA A 378 -24.79 4.65 1.49
C ALA A 378 -23.76 4.31 0.39
N PHE A 379 -22.85 3.36 0.63
CA PHE A 379 -21.80 2.93 -0.30
C PHE A 379 -22.33 1.90 -1.32
N LYS A 380 -23.31 2.32 -2.10
CA LYS A 380 -23.80 1.55 -3.25
C LYS A 380 -22.80 1.60 -4.40
N LYS A 381 -22.91 0.66 -5.33
CA LYS A 381 -22.04 0.60 -6.52
C LYS A 381 -21.89 1.96 -7.23
N ALA A 382 -22.99 2.69 -7.41
CA ALA A 382 -22.95 4.02 -8.05
C ALA A 382 -22.11 5.04 -7.27
N THR A 383 -22.13 5.00 -5.92
CA THR A 383 -21.31 5.85 -5.06
C THR A 383 -19.83 5.48 -5.20
N VAL A 384 -19.53 4.19 -5.17
CA VAL A 384 -18.16 3.67 -5.35
C VAL A 384 -17.61 4.06 -6.72
N ASP A 385 -18.38 3.86 -7.79
CA ASP A 385 -17.99 4.23 -9.16
C ASP A 385 -17.71 5.74 -9.28
N ALA A 386 -18.54 6.58 -8.62
CA ALA A 386 -18.33 8.03 -8.59
C ALA A 386 -17.02 8.41 -7.86
N PHE A 387 -16.68 7.75 -6.74
CA PHE A 387 -15.42 7.96 -6.04
C PHE A 387 -14.23 7.61 -6.91
N VAL A 388 -14.21 6.41 -7.50
CA VAL A 388 -13.13 5.95 -8.38
C VAL A 388 -12.94 6.92 -9.55
N LYS A 389 -14.03 7.31 -10.21
CA LYS A 389 -13.99 8.24 -11.35
C LYS A 389 -13.44 9.62 -10.95
N SER A 390 -13.79 10.11 -9.76
CA SER A 390 -13.34 11.43 -9.30
C SER A 390 -11.87 11.48 -8.88
N LEU A 391 -11.27 10.32 -8.58
CA LEU A 391 -9.91 10.23 -8.08
C LEU A 391 -8.88 10.10 -9.20
N ARG A 392 -9.15 9.28 -10.23
CA ARG A 392 -8.15 8.95 -11.25
C ARG A 392 -7.98 10.09 -12.24
N VAL A 393 -6.76 10.60 -12.33
CA VAL A 393 -6.38 11.71 -13.21
C VAL A 393 -5.07 11.35 -13.90
N ILE A 394 -5.03 11.47 -15.22
CA ILE A 394 -3.80 11.44 -16.00
C ILE A 394 -3.06 12.74 -15.74
N ARG A 395 -1.79 12.66 -15.34
CA ARG A 395 -0.93 13.83 -15.14
C ARG A 395 0.24 13.79 -16.09
N VAL A 396 0.54 14.92 -16.67
CA VAL A 396 1.79 15.17 -17.40
C VAL A 396 2.64 16.08 -16.54
N PHE A 397 3.78 15.58 -16.12
CA PHE A 397 4.79 16.33 -15.40
C PHE A 397 5.94 16.67 -16.34
N ILE A 398 6.47 17.88 -16.22
CA ILE A 398 7.57 18.38 -17.06
C ILE A 398 8.68 18.94 -16.17
N ASP A 399 9.93 18.78 -16.61
CA ASP A 399 11.11 19.28 -15.90
C ASP A 399 10.97 20.77 -15.56
N PRO A 400 11.33 21.21 -14.35
CA PRO A 400 11.26 22.60 -13.91
C PRO A 400 12.05 23.59 -14.79
N CYS A 401 13.00 23.14 -15.58
CA CYS A 401 13.71 24.02 -16.52
C CYS A 401 12.78 24.66 -17.58
N TYR A 402 11.57 24.08 -17.77
CA TYR A 402 10.51 24.62 -18.64
C TYR A 402 9.41 25.38 -17.88
N GLU A 403 9.56 25.61 -16.57
CA GLU A 403 8.49 26.13 -15.71
C GLU A 403 7.93 27.47 -16.19
N ASP A 404 8.78 28.40 -16.62
CA ASP A 404 8.35 29.70 -17.13
C ASP A 404 7.48 29.57 -18.37
N ILE A 405 7.84 28.66 -19.27
CA ILE A 405 7.07 28.38 -20.49
C ILE A 405 5.74 27.70 -20.14
N ILE A 406 5.76 26.74 -19.20
CA ILE A 406 4.54 26.06 -18.72
C ILE A 406 3.53 27.07 -18.17
N LYS A 407 3.97 28.02 -17.34
CA LYS A 407 3.10 29.05 -16.75
C LYS A 407 2.40 29.88 -17.82
N HIS A 408 3.09 30.25 -18.90
CA HIS A 408 2.53 31.07 -19.98
C HIS A 408 1.75 30.30 -21.04
N SER A 409 1.94 28.99 -21.15
CA SER A 409 1.36 28.14 -22.21
C SER A 409 0.46 27.02 -21.68
N ARG A 410 0.05 27.07 -20.40
CA ARG A 410 -0.65 25.97 -19.71
C ARG A 410 -1.88 25.47 -20.44
N GLU A 411 -2.71 26.38 -20.95
CA GLU A 411 -3.92 26.02 -21.69
C GLU A 411 -3.60 25.31 -23.02
N GLY A 412 -2.61 25.81 -23.75
CA GLY A 412 -2.16 25.18 -25.00
C GLY A 412 -1.55 23.80 -24.76
N ILE A 413 -0.76 23.62 -23.70
CA ILE A 413 -0.22 22.32 -23.31
C ILE A 413 -1.34 21.35 -22.98
N LEU A 414 -2.36 21.78 -22.24
CA LEU A 414 -3.53 20.96 -21.92
C LEU A 414 -4.27 20.53 -23.20
N GLN A 415 -4.55 21.46 -24.12
CA GLN A 415 -5.23 21.18 -25.39
C GLN A 415 -4.44 20.18 -26.25
N ILE A 416 -3.12 20.37 -26.36
CA ILE A 416 -2.24 19.44 -27.10
C ILE A 416 -2.24 18.07 -26.46
N THR A 417 -2.12 17.99 -25.14
CA THR A 417 -2.13 16.71 -24.44
C THR A 417 -3.48 15.99 -24.59
N GLN A 418 -4.59 16.71 -24.54
CA GLN A 418 -5.92 16.14 -24.77
C GLN A 418 -6.07 15.60 -26.20
N LYS A 419 -5.65 16.39 -27.21
CA LYS A 419 -5.66 15.97 -28.60
C LYS A 419 -4.75 14.76 -28.83
N TRP A 420 -3.56 14.78 -28.26
CA TRP A 420 -2.63 13.67 -28.35
C TRP A 420 -3.20 12.39 -27.74
N LEU A 421 -3.84 12.44 -26.55
CA LEU A 421 -4.54 11.30 -25.94
C LEU A 421 -5.67 10.72 -26.82
N GLN A 422 -6.34 11.56 -27.61
CA GLN A 422 -7.38 11.10 -28.53
C GLN A 422 -6.84 10.38 -29.78
N LEU A 423 -5.56 10.56 -30.07
CA LEU A 423 -4.88 9.96 -31.23
C LEU A 423 -4.19 8.63 -30.90
N LEU A 424 -4.01 8.32 -29.60
CA LEU A 424 -3.52 7.02 -29.14
C LEU A 424 -4.56 5.93 -29.30
#